data_2c51b2e734acdde8fc4a818367846267
#
_entry.id   2c51b2e734acdde8fc4a818367846267
#
_cell.length_a   1.000
_cell.length_b   1.000
_cell.length_c   1.000
_cell.angle_alpha   90.00
_cell.angle_beta   90.00
_cell.angle_gamma   90.00
#
_symmetry.space_group_name_H-M   'P 1'
#
loop_
_entity.id
_entity.type
_entity.pdbx_description
1 polymer ?
#
loop_
_entity_poly.entity_id
_entity_poly.type
_entity_poly.pdbx_seq_one_letter_code
_entity_poly.pdbx_strand_id
1 'polypeptide(L)'
;MSLNTIALELVPPNVDRGREHALEEAEKVLRCSKEAGLEDRIRHVMIPGMIEEDDGRPVEMKPKLDVLDFWSMIKPELPGIKGLCTQVTAFMDEDALRTRLTELGDSGFEGIAFVGVPRTLNDGEGTGVAPTDALSLFEGVVEHRGAILIPTREGEQGRFNFKCDRGATYGMTQLLYSDAIVGFLRDFAATTDHHLCPLRRRGGRAECRQLQRH
;
A
#
# COMPACT_ATOMS: atom_id res chain seq x y z
N MET A 1 4.01 -11.76 18.06
CA MET A 1 3.47 -10.99 16.94
C MET A 1 2.02 -11.36 16.76
N SER A 2 1.09 -10.44 16.88
CA SER A 2 -0.31 -10.77 16.60
C SER A 2 -0.52 -10.76 15.09
N LEU A 3 -0.68 -11.93 14.48
CA LEU A 3 -1.10 -12.13 13.08
C LEU A 3 -2.55 -11.63 12.82
N ASN A 4 -3.09 -10.86 13.74
CA ASN A 4 -4.51 -10.55 13.83
C ASN A 4 -4.85 -9.09 13.46
N THR A 5 -3.96 -8.37 12.79
CA THR A 5 -4.27 -7.02 12.30
C THR A 5 -4.87 -7.07 10.90
N ILE A 6 -5.88 -6.24 10.69
CA ILE A 6 -6.59 -6.11 9.42
C ILE A 6 -6.34 -4.69 8.88
N ALA A 7 -6.01 -4.60 7.60
CA ALA A 7 -6.09 -3.37 6.83
C ALA A 7 -7.35 -3.43 5.96
N LEU A 8 -8.19 -2.41 6.06
CA LEU A 8 -9.38 -2.27 5.21
C LEU A 8 -9.05 -1.37 4.02
N GLU A 9 -9.36 -1.82 2.83
CA GLU A 9 -9.22 -1.00 1.64
C GLU A 9 -10.44 -0.08 1.49
N LEU A 10 -10.16 1.22 1.38
CA LEU A 10 -11.14 2.25 1.08
C LEU A 10 -10.75 2.95 -0.22
N VAL A 11 -11.53 2.71 -1.27
CA VAL A 11 -11.33 3.36 -2.56
C VAL A 11 -11.83 4.80 -2.48
N PRO A 12 -11.02 5.82 -2.86
CA PRO A 12 -11.48 7.20 -2.88
C PRO A 12 -12.75 7.36 -3.70
N PRO A 13 -13.76 8.10 -3.21
CA PRO A 13 -14.97 8.37 -3.96
C PRO A 13 -14.67 9.26 -5.17
N ASN A 14 -15.63 9.32 -6.10
CA ASN A 14 -15.53 10.27 -7.21
C ASN A 14 -15.55 11.70 -6.69
N VAL A 15 -14.82 12.60 -7.36
CA VAL A 15 -14.74 14.02 -6.99
C VAL A 15 -16.11 14.68 -6.87
N ASP A 16 -17.07 14.28 -7.71
CA ASP A 16 -18.45 14.80 -7.71
C ASP A 16 -19.28 14.40 -6.47
N ARG A 17 -18.84 13.40 -5.69
CA ARG A 17 -19.54 12.93 -4.49
C ARG A 17 -19.24 13.74 -3.22
N GLY A 18 -18.08 14.38 -3.16
CA GLY A 18 -17.71 15.31 -2.10
C GLY A 18 -17.47 14.69 -0.72
N ARG A 19 -17.37 15.59 0.27
CA ARG A 19 -17.00 15.26 1.66
C ARG A 19 -18.03 14.36 2.37
N GLU A 20 -19.31 14.58 2.14
CA GLU A 20 -20.39 13.83 2.80
C GLU A 20 -20.24 12.33 2.54
N HIS A 21 -20.05 11.96 1.27
CA HIS A 21 -19.86 10.55 0.91
C HIS A 21 -18.54 9.97 1.45
N ALA A 22 -17.49 10.76 1.56
CA ALA A 22 -16.24 10.32 2.19
C ALA A 22 -16.44 9.96 3.67
N LEU A 23 -17.23 10.77 4.39
CA LEU A 23 -17.56 10.51 5.79
C LEU A 23 -18.48 9.29 5.94
N GLU A 24 -19.45 9.09 5.07
CA GLU A 24 -20.29 7.90 5.05
C GLU A 24 -19.44 6.60 4.92
N GLU A 25 -18.39 6.61 4.09
CA GLU A 25 -17.48 5.46 3.97
C GLU A 25 -16.69 5.22 5.26
N ALA A 26 -16.24 6.26 5.95
CA ALA A 26 -15.57 6.11 7.25
C ALA A 26 -16.51 5.54 8.33
N GLU A 27 -17.73 6.07 8.43
CA GLU A 27 -18.75 5.58 9.35
C GLU A 27 -19.10 4.11 9.07
N LYS A 28 -19.18 3.73 7.79
CA LYS A 28 -19.41 2.36 7.38
C LYS A 28 -18.31 1.41 7.85
N VAL A 29 -17.05 1.83 7.75
CA VAL A 29 -15.92 1.05 8.27
C VAL A 29 -16.05 0.83 9.77
N LEU A 30 -16.32 1.90 10.53
CA LEU A 30 -16.48 1.85 11.98
C LEU A 30 -17.65 0.94 12.37
N ARG A 31 -18.78 1.12 11.72
CA ARG A 31 -19.98 0.30 11.96
C ARG A 31 -19.75 -1.18 11.66
N CYS A 32 -19.25 -1.49 10.46
CA CYS A 32 -18.98 -2.89 10.08
C CYS A 32 -17.92 -3.54 10.98
N SER A 33 -16.91 -2.81 11.39
CA SER A 33 -15.90 -3.33 12.30
C SER A 33 -16.48 -3.67 13.68
N LYS A 34 -17.37 -2.82 14.19
CA LYS A 34 -18.08 -3.03 15.45
C LYS A 34 -19.04 -4.22 15.38
N GLU A 35 -19.88 -4.27 14.35
CA GLU A 35 -20.82 -5.37 14.12
C GLU A 35 -20.11 -6.72 13.98
N ALA A 36 -18.92 -6.73 13.39
CA ALA A 36 -18.11 -7.93 13.21
C ALA A 36 -17.21 -8.27 14.43
N GLY A 37 -17.18 -7.45 15.48
CA GLY A 37 -16.27 -7.62 16.62
C GLY A 37 -14.79 -7.53 16.23
N LEU A 38 -14.46 -6.71 15.23
CA LEU A 38 -13.12 -6.58 14.65
C LEU A 38 -12.42 -5.28 15.05
N GLU A 39 -13.02 -4.44 15.88
CA GLU A 39 -12.53 -3.10 16.25
C GLU A 39 -11.07 -3.14 16.74
N ASP A 40 -10.74 -4.12 17.58
CA ASP A 40 -9.37 -4.27 18.09
C ASP A 40 -8.39 -4.83 17.06
N ARG A 41 -8.87 -5.32 15.92
CA ARG A 41 -8.05 -5.94 14.87
C ARG A 41 -7.77 -4.99 13.71
N ILE A 42 -8.66 -4.05 13.42
CA ILE A 42 -8.47 -3.07 12.36
C ILE A 42 -7.47 -2.04 12.85
N ARG A 43 -6.33 -1.97 12.21
CA ARG A 43 -5.24 -1.05 12.55
C ARG A 43 -4.89 -0.11 11.41
N HIS A 44 -5.29 -0.46 10.19
CA HIS A 44 -4.94 0.29 9.00
C HIS A 44 -6.12 0.43 8.06
N VAL A 45 -6.16 1.56 7.38
CA VAL A 45 -6.93 1.79 6.17
C VAL A 45 -5.96 1.91 5.01
N MET A 46 -6.18 1.12 3.96
CA MET A 46 -5.44 1.19 2.71
C MET A 46 -6.23 2.02 1.70
N ILE A 47 -5.62 3.07 1.21
CA ILE A 47 -6.22 3.95 0.20
C ILE A 47 -5.43 3.79 -1.11
N PRO A 48 -6.01 3.18 -2.15
CA PRO A 48 -5.33 3.05 -3.42
C PRO A 48 -5.22 4.40 -4.12
N GLY A 49 -4.02 4.73 -4.60
CA GLY A 49 -3.83 5.81 -5.57
C GLY A 49 -4.36 5.36 -6.91
N MET A 50 -5.34 6.07 -7.42
CA MET A 50 -5.99 5.77 -8.69
C MET A 50 -5.37 6.61 -9.80
N ILE A 51 -5.18 5.99 -10.97
CA ILE A 51 -4.86 6.69 -12.23
C ILE A 51 -6.10 6.70 -13.10
N GLU A 52 -6.30 7.78 -13.82
CA GLU A 52 -7.26 7.81 -14.92
C GLU A 52 -6.73 6.94 -16.05
N GLU A 53 -7.44 5.87 -16.36
CA GLU A 53 -7.14 5.01 -17.49
C GLU A 53 -8.24 5.22 -18.53
N ASP A 54 -7.90 5.81 -19.66
CA ASP A 54 -8.88 6.20 -20.69
C ASP A 54 -9.29 5.04 -21.60
N ASP A 55 -8.47 4.01 -21.79
CA ASP A 55 -8.69 3.04 -22.83
C ASP A 55 -8.94 1.60 -22.35
N GLY A 56 -9.99 1.00 -22.91
CA GLY A 56 -10.23 -0.44 -22.85
C GLY A 56 -11.04 -0.95 -21.67
N ARG A 57 -11.56 -0.09 -20.80
CA ARG A 57 -12.49 -0.51 -19.75
C ARG A 57 -13.95 -0.45 -20.21
N PRO A 58 -14.80 -1.41 -19.83
CA PRO A 58 -16.22 -1.42 -20.20
C PRO A 58 -17.04 -0.32 -19.52
N VAL A 59 -16.45 0.40 -18.55
CA VAL A 59 -17.09 1.48 -17.79
C VAL A 59 -16.12 2.65 -17.69
N GLU A 60 -16.59 3.84 -18.07
CA GLU A 60 -15.86 5.09 -17.89
C GLU A 60 -15.52 5.31 -16.41
N MET A 61 -14.24 5.52 -16.12
CA MET A 61 -13.81 5.85 -14.78
C MET A 61 -13.88 7.36 -14.55
N LYS A 62 -14.77 7.77 -13.64
CA LYS A 62 -14.81 9.16 -13.18
C LYS A 62 -13.59 9.49 -12.32
N PRO A 63 -13.08 10.74 -12.38
CA PRO A 63 -12.01 11.20 -11.51
C PRO A 63 -12.30 10.94 -10.05
N LYS A 64 -11.30 10.39 -9.34
CA LYS A 64 -11.35 10.07 -7.91
C LYS A 64 -10.71 11.18 -7.10
N LEU A 65 -11.16 11.33 -5.86
CA LEU A 65 -10.46 12.18 -4.90
C LEU A 65 -8.99 11.73 -4.77
N ASP A 66 -8.12 12.70 -4.63
CA ASP A 66 -6.72 12.41 -4.29
C ASP A 66 -6.63 11.68 -2.94
N VAL A 67 -5.61 10.87 -2.78
CA VAL A 67 -5.37 10.08 -1.57
C VAL A 67 -5.26 10.96 -0.33
N LEU A 68 -4.54 12.10 -0.41
CA LEU A 68 -4.39 13.03 0.70
C LEU A 68 -5.70 13.71 1.06
N ASP A 69 -6.45 14.16 0.05
CA ASP A 69 -7.73 14.82 0.24
C ASP A 69 -8.71 13.87 0.92
N PHE A 70 -8.84 12.66 0.40
CA PHE A 70 -9.71 11.66 0.99
C PHE A 70 -9.29 11.30 2.41
N TRP A 71 -7.99 11.04 2.64
CA TRP A 71 -7.49 10.74 3.98
C TRP A 71 -7.74 11.89 4.97
N SER A 72 -7.53 13.14 4.56
CA SER A 72 -7.78 14.31 5.42
C SER A 72 -9.23 14.42 5.87
N MET A 73 -10.17 13.97 5.04
CA MET A 73 -11.59 13.97 5.34
C MET A 73 -11.98 12.90 6.35
N ILE A 74 -11.43 11.67 6.21
CA ILE A 74 -11.86 10.52 7.00
C ILE A 74 -11.02 10.28 8.26
N LYS A 75 -9.75 10.70 8.26
CA LYS A 75 -8.83 10.46 9.39
C LYS A 75 -9.37 10.92 10.76
N PRO A 76 -10.05 12.06 10.89
CA PRO A 76 -10.62 12.47 12.17
C PRO A 76 -11.63 11.49 12.75
N GLU A 77 -12.35 10.78 11.89
CA GLU A 77 -13.39 9.79 12.27
C GLU A 77 -12.80 8.40 12.57
N LEU A 78 -11.49 8.21 12.35
CA LEU A 78 -10.78 6.94 12.48
C LEU A 78 -9.67 6.98 13.55
N PRO A 79 -10.01 7.27 14.82
CA PRO A 79 -9.00 7.44 15.87
C PRO A 79 -8.20 6.16 16.10
N GLY A 80 -6.87 6.28 16.09
CA GLY A 80 -5.95 5.15 16.29
C GLY A 80 -5.72 4.25 15.08
N ILE A 81 -6.43 4.47 13.98
CA ILE A 81 -6.20 3.79 12.69
C ILE A 81 -5.12 4.56 11.91
N LYS A 82 -4.24 3.84 11.25
CA LYS A 82 -3.15 4.38 10.43
C LYS A 82 -3.47 4.26 8.95
N GLY A 83 -2.95 5.21 8.16
CA GLY A 83 -3.06 5.18 6.71
C GLY A 83 -1.99 4.29 6.08
N LEU A 84 -2.40 3.53 5.10
CA LEU A 84 -1.54 2.94 4.07
C LEU A 84 -2.04 3.44 2.73
N CYS A 85 -1.16 3.64 1.77
CA CYS A 85 -1.61 3.97 0.42
C CYS A 85 -0.73 3.36 -0.66
N THR A 86 -1.21 3.43 -1.89
CA THR A 86 -0.37 3.23 -3.07
C THR A 86 -0.03 4.56 -3.70
N GLN A 87 1.20 4.70 -4.20
CA GLN A 87 1.65 5.85 -4.96
C GLN A 87 2.16 5.40 -6.32
N VAL A 88 1.52 5.90 -7.37
CA VAL A 88 2.03 5.72 -8.73
C VAL A 88 3.22 6.65 -8.93
N THR A 89 4.35 6.10 -9.33
CA THR A 89 5.63 6.84 -9.42
C THR A 89 6.00 7.22 -10.85
N ALA A 90 5.42 6.55 -11.85
CA ALA A 90 5.84 6.63 -13.25
C ALA A 90 5.67 8.04 -13.89
N PHE A 91 4.85 8.90 -13.30
CA PHE A 91 4.56 10.24 -13.84
C PHE A 91 5.18 11.38 -13.02
N MET A 92 6.02 11.05 -12.03
CA MET A 92 6.63 12.02 -11.14
C MET A 92 8.15 11.93 -11.23
N ASP A 93 8.82 13.05 -11.37
CA ASP A 93 10.27 13.13 -11.16
C ASP A 93 10.63 12.94 -9.67
N GLU A 94 11.91 12.86 -9.37
CA GLU A 94 12.37 12.57 -8.01
C GLU A 94 11.95 13.65 -7.01
N ASP A 95 12.02 14.93 -7.39
CA ASP A 95 11.71 16.05 -6.49
C ASP A 95 10.22 16.13 -6.19
N ALA A 96 9.38 15.99 -7.21
CA ALA A 96 7.94 15.94 -7.06
C ALA A 96 7.51 14.74 -6.22
N LEU A 97 8.11 13.57 -6.45
CA LEU A 97 7.80 12.38 -5.68
C LEU A 97 8.27 12.53 -4.22
N ARG A 98 9.43 13.11 -3.96
CA ARG A 98 9.92 13.38 -2.61
C ARG A 98 8.97 14.30 -1.84
N THR A 99 8.53 15.38 -2.46
CA THR A 99 7.54 16.31 -1.89
C THR A 99 6.26 15.56 -1.54
N ARG A 100 5.74 14.80 -2.48
CA ARG A 100 4.51 14.00 -2.29
C ARG A 100 4.63 12.99 -1.14
N LEU A 101 5.73 12.28 -1.06
CA LEU A 101 5.96 11.28 0.00
C LEU A 101 6.10 11.92 1.38
N THR A 102 6.70 13.11 1.45
CA THR A 102 6.78 13.90 2.69
C THR A 102 5.37 14.31 3.15
N GLU A 103 4.56 14.86 2.26
CA GLU A 103 3.17 15.22 2.55
C GLU A 103 2.34 14.01 3.05
N LEU A 104 2.47 12.86 2.39
CA LEU A 104 1.82 11.63 2.81
C LEU A 104 2.26 11.21 4.21
N GLY A 105 3.57 11.22 4.50
CA GLY A 105 4.12 10.89 5.80
C GLY A 105 3.63 11.83 6.90
N ASP A 106 3.66 13.15 6.67
CA ASP A 106 3.20 14.18 7.60
C ASP A 106 1.69 14.07 7.85
N SER A 107 0.94 13.63 6.85
CA SER A 107 -0.50 13.37 6.99
C SER A 107 -0.82 12.12 7.80
N GLY A 108 0.19 11.30 8.15
CA GLY A 108 0.07 10.12 9.01
C GLY A 108 -0.11 8.80 8.26
N PHE A 109 0.30 8.74 7.00
CA PHE A 109 0.50 7.46 6.34
C PHE A 109 1.75 6.78 6.89
N GLU A 110 1.58 5.54 7.38
CA GLU A 110 2.66 4.73 7.95
C GLU A 110 3.38 3.90 6.88
N GLY A 111 2.68 3.59 5.79
CA GLY A 111 3.25 2.83 4.69
C GLY A 111 2.73 3.25 3.31
N ILE A 112 3.64 3.26 2.35
CA ILE A 112 3.37 3.63 0.96
C ILE A 112 3.90 2.53 0.04
N ALA A 113 3.01 1.91 -0.75
CA ALA A 113 3.41 0.96 -1.77
C ALA A 113 3.62 1.67 -3.11
N PHE A 114 4.79 1.51 -3.69
CA PHE A 114 5.12 2.09 -4.98
C PHE A 114 4.59 1.23 -6.13
N VAL A 115 3.87 1.87 -7.03
CA VAL A 115 3.19 1.23 -8.15
C VAL A 115 3.67 1.85 -9.46
N GLY A 116 3.96 0.99 -10.44
CA GLY A 116 4.18 1.40 -11.83
C GLY A 116 2.88 1.41 -12.62
N VAL A 117 3.00 1.76 -13.87
CA VAL A 117 1.91 1.67 -14.84
C VAL A 117 2.11 0.48 -15.78
N PRO A 118 1.04 -0.05 -16.39
CA PRO A 118 1.18 -1.02 -17.45
C PRO A 118 2.05 -0.47 -18.59
N ARG A 119 2.81 -1.34 -19.25
CA ARG A 119 3.68 -0.92 -20.39
C ARG A 119 2.91 -0.26 -21.52
N THR A 120 1.63 -0.58 -21.67
CA THR A 120 0.73 0.01 -22.66
C THR A 120 0.39 1.47 -22.40
N LEU A 121 0.53 1.94 -21.15
CA LEU A 121 0.35 3.35 -20.77
C LEU A 121 1.69 4.10 -20.67
N ASN A 122 2.79 3.38 -20.82
CA ASN A 122 4.12 3.95 -20.76
C ASN A 122 4.70 3.92 -22.17
N ASP A 123 4.41 4.93 -22.99
CA ASP A 123 4.86 5.05 -24.40
C ASP A 123 6.38 5.21 -24.54
N GLY A 124 7.15 4.72 -23.57
CA GLY A 124 8.62 4.76 -23.57
C GLY A 124 9.22 6.08 -23.11
N GLU A 125 8.41 7.10 -22.84
CA GLU A 125 8.82 8.42 -22.38
C GLU A 125 8.49 8.66 -20.90
N GLY A 126 8.27 7.62 -20.12
CA GLY A 126 8.04 7.75 -18.67
C GLY A 126 9.23 8.46 -18.03
N THR A 127 9.10 9.75 -17.80
CA THR A 127 10.09 10.60 -17.13
C THR A 127 10.11 10.37 -15.62
N GLY A 128 9.24 9.51 -15.13
CA GLY A 128 9.05 9.28 -13.71
C GLY A 128 9.98 8.24 -13.10
N VAL A 129 10.00 8.20 -11.77
CA VAL A 129 10.81 7.27 -10.99
C VAL A 129 10.25 5.86 -11.10
N ALA A 130 11.10 4.88 -11.43
CA ALA A 130 10.66 3.49 -11.41
C ALA A 130 10.32 3.04 -9.98
N PRO A 131 9.27 2.22 -9.75
CA PRO A 131 8.88 1.78 -8.41
C PRO A 131 10.01 1.12 -7.61
N THR A 132 10.88 0.36 -8.29
CA THR A 132 12.04 -0.28 -7.66
C THR A 132 13.13 0.71 -7.27
N ASP A 133 13.28 1.81 -7.99
CA ASP A 133 14.22 2.86 -7.64
C ASP A 133 13.68 3.73 -6.50
N ALA A 134 12.37 3.99 -6.50
CA ALA A 134 11.70 4.66 -5.40
C ALA A 134 11.92 3.96 -4.05
N LEU A 135 11.97 2.62 -4.03
CA LEU A 135 12.26 1.86 -2.81
C LEU A 135 13.60 2.24 -2.17
N SER A 136 14.63 2.48 -2.96
CA SER A 136 15.97 2.85 -2.46
C SER A 136 16.12 4.35 -2.24
N LEU A 137 15.61 5.17 -3.17
CA LEU A 137 15.79 6.63 -3.15
C LEU A 137 15.12 7.30 -1.94
N PHE A 138 14.03 6.72 -1.46
CA PHE A 138 13.21 7.31 -0.39
C PHE A 138 13.33 6.59 0.94
N GLU A 139 14.48 5.95 1.19
CA GLU A 139 14.83 5.43 2.50
C GLU A 139 14.90 6.58 3.52
N GLY A 140 14.21 6.38 4.66
CA GLY A 140 14.12 7.40 5.72
C GLY A 140 13.05 8.48 5.50
N VAL A 141 12.49 8.63 4.30
CA VAL A 141 11.37 9.54 4.03
C VAL A 141 10.04 8.88 4.42
N VAL A 142 9.90 7.58 4.13
CA VAL A 142 8.71 6.78 4.44
C VAL A 142 9.09 5.65 5.39
N GLU A 143 8.30 5.45 6.44
CA GLU A 143 8.58 4.42 7.45
C GLU A 143 8.51 3.01 6.85
N HIS A 144 7.43 2.70 6.13
CA HIS A 144 7.24 1.42 5.47
C HIS A 144 7.08 1.61 3.95
N ARG A 145 7.97 1.00 3.20
CA ARG A 145 7.98 1.04 1.72
C ARG A 145 7.47 -0.27 1.18
N GLY A 146 6.34 -0.21 0.50
CA GLY A 146 5.67 -1.37 -0.05
C GLY A 146 6.01 -1.63 -1.51
N ALA A 147 5.90 -2.88 -1.91
CA ALA A 147 6.01 -3.28 -3.31
C ALA A 147 4.87 -4.22 -3.69
N ILE A 148 4.41 -4.13 -4.95
CA ILE A 148 3.39 -5.04 -5.46
C ILE A 148 3.97 -6.45 -5.60
N LEU A 149 3.20 -7.43 -5.11
CA LEU A 149 3.50 -8.84 -5.14
C LEU A 149 2.38 -9.59 -5.87
N ILE A 150 2.73 -10.33 -6.91
CA ILE A 150 1.77 -11.12 -7.70
C ILE A 150 2.16 -12.60 -7.60
N PRO A 151 1.64 -13.34 -6.61
CA PRO A 151 2.09 -14.71 -6.29
C PRO A 151 1.96 -15.71 -7.44
N THR A 152 1.05 -15.44 -8.38
CA THR A 152 0.79 -16.31 -9.54
C THR A 152 1.68 -16.00 -10.75
N ARG A 153 2.51 -14.94 -10.67
CA ARG A 153 3.39 -14.56 -11.79
C ARG A 153 4.63 -15.45 -11.81
N GLU A 154 4.97 -15.97 -12.97
CA GLU A 154 6.22 -16.71 -13.16
C GLU A 154 7.45 -15.86 -12.77
N GLY A 155 8.36 -16.44 -12.00
CA GLY A 155 9.57 -15.76 -11.52
C GLY A 155 9.33 -14.64 -10.50
N GLU A 156 8.14 -14.54 -9.92
CA GLU A 156 7.82 -13.46 -8.97
C GLU A 156 8.68 -13.52 -7.71
N GLN A 157 9.11 -14.70 -7.28
CA GLN A 157 9.99 -14.86 -6.13
C GLN A 157 11.31 -14.09 -6.30
N GLY A 158 11.96 -14.24 -7.45
CA GLY A 158 13.18 -13.49 -7.77
C GLY A 158 12.93 -11.99 -7.88
N ARG A 159 11.81 -11.60 -8.51
CA ARG A 159 11.42 -10.18 -8.60
C ARG A 159 11.14 -9.58 -7.24
N PHE A 160 10.49 -10.32 -6.35
CA PHE A 160 10.15 -9.82 -5.03
C PHE A 160 11.39 -9.75 -4.13
N ASN A 161 12.31 -10.72 -4.20
CA ASN A 161 13.61 -10.63 -3.56
C ASN A 161 14.36 -9.37 -4.01
N PHE A 162 14.42 -9.10 -5.31
CA PHE A 162 15.03 -7.87 -5.82
C PHE A 162 14.40 -6.60 -5.24
N LYS A 163 13.06 -6.58 -5.07
CA LYS A 163 12.37 -5.45 -4.42
C LYS A 163 12.74 -5.32 -2.94
N CYS A 164 12.91 -6.44 -2.25
CA CYS A 164 13.38 -6.46 -0.86
C CYS A 164 14.82 -5.94 -0.75
N ASP A 165 15.73 -6.35 -1.65
CA ASP A 165 17.10 -5.82 -1.75
C ASP A 165 17.12 -4.31 -1.97
N ARG A 166 16.11 -3.77 -2.66
CA ARG A 166 15.91 -2.33 -2.88
C ARG A 166 15.22 -1.62 -1.72
N GLY A 167 14.89 -2.32 -0.65
CA GLY A 167 14.34 -1.73 0.57
C GLY A 167 12.83 -1.86 0.74
N ALA A 168 12.15 -2.75 0.03
CA ALA A 168 10.76 -3.07 0.32
C ALA A 168 10.65 -3.72 1.71
N THR A 169 9.78 -3.18 2.54
CA THR A 169 9.53 -3.67 3.91
C THR A 169 8.25 -4.49 4.01
N TYR A 170 7.38 -4.40 3.02
CA TYR A 170 6.17 -5.23 2.91
C TYR A 170 5.77 -5.45 1.45
N GLY A 171 5.02 -6.53 1.22
CA GLY A 171 4.40 -6.83 -0.06
C GLY A 171 2.91 -6.54 -0.03
N MET A 172 2.38 -5.94 -1.09
CA MET A 172 0.96 -5.78 -1.32
C MET A 172 0.52 -6.66 -2.49
N THR A 173 -0.39 -7.58 -2.23
CA THR A 173 -0.93 -8.46 -3.26
C THR A 173 -2.14 -7.83 -3.94
N GLN A 174 -2.45 -8.30 -5.15
CA GLN A 174 -3.78 -8.13 -5.74
C GLN A 174 -4.80 -8.99 -4.98
N LEU A 175 -6.09 -8.85 -5.30
CA LEU A 175 -7.12 -9.72 -4.76
C LEU A 175 -6.75 -11.20 -4.96
N LEU A 176 -6.85 -11.96 -3.88
CA LEU A 176 -6.45 -13.36 -3.87
C LEU A 176 -7.68 -14.26 -4.13
N TYR A 177 -7.70 -14.88 -5.30
CA TYR A 177 -8.74 -15.83 -5.69
C TYR A 177 -8.29 -17.29 -5.54
N SER A 178 -7.06 -17.50 -5.04
CA SER A 178 -6.47 -18.82 -4.85
C SER A 178 -5.54 -18.83 -3.65
N ASP A 179 -5.11 -20.01 -3.22
CA ASP A 179 -4.13 -20.21 -2.15
C ASP A 179 -2.66 -20.08 -2.60
N ALA A 180 -2.42 -19.64 -3.85
CA ALA A 180 -1.07 -19.44 -4.40
C ALA A 180 -0.16 -18.58 -3.50
N ILE A 181 -0.74 -17.62 -2.75
CA ILE A 181 0.00 -16.83 -1.78
C ILE A 181 0.62 -17.69 -0.67
N VAL A 182 -0.07 -18.73 -0.22
CA VAL A 182 0.42 -19.60 0.86
C VAL A 182 1.66 -20.37 0.39
N GLY A 183 1.62 -20.93 -0.82
CA GLY A 183 2.78 -21.56 -1.45
C GLY A 183 3.93 -20.58 -1.61
N PHE A 184 3.65 -19.40 -2.20
CA PHE A 184 4.64 -18.35 -2.38
C PHE A 184 5.33 -17.95 -1.05
N LEU A 185 4.57 -17.67 0.01
CA LEU A 185 5.13 -17.25 1.29
C LEU A 185 5.98 -18.35 1.94
N ARG A 186 5.60 -19.61 1.79
CA ARG A 186 6.39 -20.74 2.27
C ARG A 186 7.72 -20.84 1.55
N ASP A 187 7.70 -20.77 0.23
CA ASP A 187 8.88 -20.88 -0.61
C ASP A 187 9.80 -19.66 -0.44
N PHE A 188 9.22 -18.48 -0.33
CA PHE A 188 9.94 -17.25 -0.04
C PHE A 188 10.66 -17.34 1.31
N ALA A 189 9.96 -17.74 2.38
CA ALA A 189 10.54 -17.86 3.71
C ALA A 189 11.64 -18.93 3.79
N ALA A 190 11.60 -19.95 2.91
CA ALA A 190 12.61 -21.01 2.85
C ALA A 190 13.87 -20.60 2.07
N THR A 191 13.79 -19.61 1.19
CA THR A 191 14.85 -19.28 0.21
C THR A 191 15.42 -17.88 0.35
N THR A 192 14.90 -17.05 1.26
CA THR A 192 15.33 -15.68 1.44
C THR A 192 15.73 -15.39 2.89
N ASP A 193 16.72 -14.52 3.05
CA ASP A 193 17.09 -13.95 4.36
C ASP A 193 16.27 -12.69 4.69
N HIS A 194 15.41 -12.25 3.76
CA HIS A 194 14.55 -11.09 3.98
C HIS A 194 13.43 -11.41 4.95
N HIS A 195 13.32 -10.58 5.96
CA HIS A 195 12.19 -10.62 6.89
C HIS A 195 11.18 -9.53 6.49
N LEU A 196 10.09 -9.94 5.87
CA LEU A 196 8.95 -9.06 5.66
C LEU A 196 8.41 -8.66 7.03
N CYS A 197 8.63 -7.43 7.43
CA CYS A 197 8.04 -6.91 8.66
C CYS A 197 6.54 -6.71 8.44
N PRO A 198 5.68 -7.32 9.25
CA PRO A 198 4.34 -6.83 9.38
C PRO A 198 4.42 -5.44 10.03
N LEU A 199 3.61 -4.51 9.58
CA LEU A 199 3.54 -3.13 10.06
C LEU A 199 3.59 -3.09 11.60
N ARG A 200 4.67 -2.53 12.18
CA ARG A 200 4.84 -2.43 13.63
C ARG A 200 4.60 -0.99 14.11
N ARG A 201 4.01 -0.88 15.29
CA ARG A 201 3.92 0.38 16.04
C ARG A 201 5.32 0.94 16.36
N ARG A 202 5.50 2.25 16.24
CA ARG A 202 6.58 2.98 16.90
C ARG A 202 6.45 2.80 18.42
N GLY A 203 7.47 2.22 19.00
CA GLY A 203 7.58 2.09 20.46
C GLY A 203 8.58 1.01 20.81
N GLY A 204 9.88 1.32 20.72
CA GLY A 204 10.97 0.44 21.14
C GLY A 204 11.77 -0.10 19.96
N ARG A 205 13.08 -0.08 20.12
CA ARG A 205 14.08 -0.62 19.18
C ARG A 205 13.60 -1.94 18.61
N ALA A 206 13.57 -2.02 17.29
CA ALA A 206 13.23 -3.22 16.56
C ALA A 206 14.32 -4.30 16.80
N GLU A 207 14.11 -5.13 17.79
CA GLU A 207 14.76 -6.44 17.79
C GLU A 207 13.94 -7.36 16.90
N CYS A 208 14.46 -7.59 15.71
CA CYS A 208 14.03 -8.67 14.84
C CYS A 208 14.37 -9.99 15.55
N ARG A 209 13.43 -10.55 16.31
CA ARG A 209 13.65 -11.90 16.87
C ARG A 209 13.53 -12.89 15.73
N GLN A 210 14.66 -13.50 15.42
CA GLN A 210 14.75 -14.69 14.59
C GLN A 210 13.68 -15.70 15.01
N LEU A 211 12.86 -16.12 14.06
CA LEU A 211 12.12 -17.37 14.18
C LEU A 211 13.17 -18.47 14.20
N GLN A 212 13.57 -18.86 15.41
CA GLN A 212 14.40 -20.06 15.59
C GLN A 212 13.61 -21.26 15.07
N ARG A 213 14.25 -21.96 14.15
CA ARG A 213 13.83 -23.27 13.67
C ARG A 213 13.77 -24.21 14.89
N HIS A 214 12.62 -24.79 15.11
CA HIS A 214 12.45 -26.07 15.81
C HIS A 214 11.83 -27.05 14.84
#